data_294ffce9b6a22fd5e4f8408b95d9c996
#
_entry.id   294ffce9b6a22fd5e4f8408b95d9c996
#
_cell.length_a   1.000
_cell.length_b   1.000
_cell.length_c   1.000
_cell.angle_alpha   90.00
_cell.angle_beta   90.00
_cell.angle_gamma   90.00
#
_symmetry.space_group_name_H-M   'P 1'
#
loop_
_entity.id
_entity.type
_entity.pdbx_description
1 polymer ?
#
loop_
_entity_poly.entity_id
_entity_poly.type
_entity_poly.pdbx_seq_one_letter_code
_entity_poly.pdbx_strand_id
1 'polypeptide(L)'
;MIMILDPNGIATRTGEITVGGSQGVEGKAKSDSGDRETTSMLVFRAGGSEVRAVPLALVARLEEIDVENIEYSNGRPLVQYRGKLMPLVFIDGGYQMKAEGRQPTLVFQDRERTMGLVVDEIVDIVDDVLNVELTSDQDGLVGSAVIDGKATDLIDAGYYLELAFSDWFGHEDTGGEKKRVLLIDDSPFFRNLLTPILSVSGFRVIAVENADQALELKSRGEMFDAIVSDIEMPGMNGFEFAESLQNDAEWGETPIIALSSHTSEEDFERGRQVGFSDYVAKFDRDALVSTLIQTLSAV
;
A
#
# COMPACT_ATOMS: atom_id res chain seq x y z
N MET A 1 -25.09 -3.35 -19.94
CA MET A 1 -25.39 -3.31 -18.49
C MET A 1 -24.05 -3.56 -17.81
N ILE A 2 -23.40 -2.49 -17.38
CA ILE A 2 -22.08 -2.55 -16.74
C ILE A 2 -22.32 -3.06 -15.30
N MET A 3 -21.79 -4.22 -14.97
CA MET A 3 -21.81 -4.73 -13.60
C MET A 3 -20.63 -4.07 -12.86
N ILE A 4 -20.93 -3.04 -12.10
CA ILE A 4 -19.94 -2.38 -11.21
C ILE A 4 -19.87 -3.27 -9.97
N LEU A 5 -18.79 -4.02 -9.81
CA LEU A 5 -18.48 -4.70 -8.57
C LEU A 5 -17.82 -3.66 -7.65
N ASP A 6 -18.52 -3.25 -6.62
CA ASP A 6 -17.97 -2.45 -5.54
C ASP A 6 -17.12 -3.38 -4.66
N PRO A 7 -15.80 -3.17 -4.55
CA PRO A 7 -14.93 -4.03 -3.74
C PRO A 7 -15.38 -4.10 -2.28
N ASN A 8 -15.87 -3.00 -1.73
CA ASN A 8 -16.41 -2.92 -0.37
C ASN A 8 -17.75 -3.65 -0.21
N GLY A 9 -18.51 -3.84 -1.30
CA GLY A 9 -19.78 -4.56 -1.30
C GLY A 9 -19.64 -6.07 -1.30
N ILE A 10 -18.49 -6.62 -1.72
CA ILE A 10 -18.24 -8.08 -1.73
C ILE A 10 -17.88 -8.55 -0.32
N ALA A 11 -17.08 -7.79 0.41
CA ALA A 11 -16.67 -8.12 1.78
C ALA A 11 -17.86 -8.22 2.76
N THR A 12 -18.97 -7.49 2.51
CA THR A 12 -20.18 -7.53 3.34
C THR A 12 -21.12 -8.71 3.04
N ARG A 13 -20.95 -9.42 1.93
CA ARG A 13 -21.86 -10.53 1.53
C ARG A 13 -21.38 -11.92 1.95
N THR A 14 -20.12 -12.08 2.32
CA THR A 14 -19.59 -13.36 2.83
C THR A 14 -19.74 -13.57 4.33
N GLY A 15 -20.28 -12.58 5.06
CA GLY A 15 -20.44 -12.59 6.52
C GLY A 15 -21.74 -13.20 7.08
N GLU A 16 -22.63 -13.77 6.26
CA GLU A 16 -23.86 -14.41 6.75
C GLU A 16 -23.95 -15.89 6.37
N ILE A 17 -23.35 -16.76 7.15
CA ILE A 17 -23.82 -18.12 7.34
C ILE A 17 -23.99 -18.38 8.83
N THR A 18 -25.21 -18.58 9.17
CA THR A 18 -25.92 -18.75 10.39
C THR A 18 -25.32 -19.71 11.39
N VAL A 19 -25.33 -19.25 12.63
CA VAL A 19 -25.18 -20.03 13.87
C VAL A 19 -26.35 -20.98 14.08
N GLY A 20 -26.04 -22.20 14.40
CA GLY A 20 -26.95 -23.21 14.94
C GLY A 20 -26.26 -24.10 15.96
N GLY A 21 -26.45 -23.82 17.26
CA GLY A 21 -26.65 -24.86 18.27
C GLY A 21 -25.45 -25.44 19.02
N SER A 22 -25.20 -24.90 20.19
CA SER A 22 -25.06 -25.52 21.53
C SER A 22 -23.89 -26.43 21.92
N GLN A 23 -23.30 -25.99 23.02
CA GLN A 23 -22.80 -26.72 24.21
C GLN A 23 -21.41 -27.36 24.19
N GLY A 24 -20.58 -26.77 25.03
CA GLY A 24 -19.92 -27.51 26.10
C GLY A 24 -18.41 -27.73 26.01
N VAL A 25 -17.72 -27.20 27.01
CA VAL A 25 -16.58 -27.79 27.76
C VAL A 25 -15.16 -27.36 27.38
N GLU A 26 -14.63 -26.56 28.34
CA GLU A 26 -13.28 -26.59 28.93
C GLU A 26 -12.02 -26.38 28.09
N GLY A 27 -11.42 -25.26 28.44
CA GLY A 27 -10.00 -25.15 28.82
C GLY A 27 -8.95 -25.61 27.83
N LYS A 28 -8.44 -24.68 27.05
CA LYS A 28 -7.04 -24.75 26.60
C LYS A 28 -6.40 -23.36 26.53
N ALA A 29 -5.28 -23.32 27.22
CA ALA A 29 -4.19 -22.34 27.17
C ALA A 29 -4.35 -21.16 26.19
N LYS A 30 -4.27 -19.95 26.72
CA LYS A 30 -3.92 -18.76 25.99
C LYS A 30 -2.58 -19.03 25.31
N SER A 31 -2.61 -19.33 24.02
CA SER A 31 -1.47 -19.14 23.17
C SER A 31 -1.37 -17.65 22.91
N ASP A 32 -0.25 -17.11 23.24
CA ASP A 32 0.23 -15.76 22.91
C ASP A 32 0.35 -15.68 21.39
N SER A 33 -0.78 -15.46 20.71
CA SER A 33 -0.83 -15.07 19.30
C SER A 33 -0.99 -13.56 19.30
N GLY A 34 0.13 -12.84 19.22
CA GLY A 34 0.12 -11.45 18.85
C GLY A 34 -0.81 -11.31 17.63
N ASP A 35 -1.72 -10.37 17.68
CA ASP A 35 -2.64 -10.02 16.60
C ASP A 35 -1.78 -9.65 15.38
N ARG A 36 -1.55 -10.61 14.48
CA ARG A 36 -0.87 -10.34 13.24
C ARG A 36 -1.87 -9.68 12.31
N GLU A 37 -1.54 -8.49 11.88
CA GLU A 37 -2.33 -7.69 10.97
C GLU A 37 -2.64 -8.45 9.68
N THR A 38 -3.92 -8.64 9.35
CA THR A 38 -4.32 -9.24 8.08
C THR A 38 -4.57 -8.15 7.04
N THR A 39 -4.12 -8.39 5.83
CA THR A 39 -4.32 -7.49 4.68
C THR A 39 -5.20 -8.17 3.65
N SER A 40 -6.24 -7.48 3.19
CA SER A 40 -7.06 -7.97 2.07
C SER A 40 -6.28 -7.85 0.76
N MET A 41 -6.01 -8.99 0.14
CA MET A 41 -5.26 -9.09 -1.12
C MET A 41 -6.19 -9.49 -2.27
N LEU A 42 -6.13 -8.76 -3.37
CA LEU A 42 -6.73 -9.16 -4.63
C LEU A 42 -5.76 -10.07 -5.37
N VAL A 43 -6.21 -11.30 -5.61
CA VAL A 43 -5.44 -12.36 -6.29
C VAL A 43 -5.91 -12.47 -7.73
N PHE A 44 -4.99 -12.48 -8.69
CA PHE A 44 -5.29 -12.48 -10.12
C PHE A 44 -4.21 -13.18 -10.94
N ARG A 45 -4.47 -13.40 -12.22
CA ARG A 45 -3.46 -13.85 -13.21
C ARG A 45 -3.30 -12.80 -14.29
N ALA A 46 -2.06 -12.63 -14.76
CA ALA A 46 -1.74 -11.74 -15.87
C ALA A 46 -0.44 -12.17 -16.56
N GLY A 47 -0.51 -12.38 -17.88
CA GLY A 47 0.64 -12.74 -18.71
C GLY A 47 1.13 -14.18 -18.54
N GLY A 48 0.31 -15.09 -17.95
CA GLY A 48 0.70 -16.48 -17.77
C GLY A 48 -0.11 -17.23 -16.72
N SER A 49 0.40 -18.38 -16.28
CA SER A 49 -0.24 -19.22 -15.26
C SER A 49 0.07 -18.78 -13.81
N GLU A 50 1.01 -17.87 -13.64
CA GLU A 50 1.48 -17.40 -12.34
C GLU A 50 0.41 -16.60 -11.63
N VAL A 51 0.29 -16.85 -10.33
CA VAL A 51 -0.67 -16.15 -9.47
C VAL A 51 0.01 -14.91 -8.92
N ARG A 52 -0.64 -13.79 -9.05
CA ARG A 52 -0.17 -12.49 -8.57
C ARG A 52 -1.18 -11.87 -7.64
N ALA A 53 -0.71 -10.99 -6.78
CA ALA A 53 -1.57 -10.29 -5.85
C ALA A 53 -1.17 -8.82 -5.69
N VAL A 54 -2.16 -8.03 -5.31
CA VAL A 54 -2.00 -6.63 -4.93
C VAL A 54 -2.92 -6.34 -3.75
N PRO A 55 -2.55 -5.47 -2.80
CA PRO A 55 -3.47 -5.02 -1.77
C PRO A 55 -4.76 -4.46 -2.36
N LEU A 56 -5.90 -4.98 -1.91
CA LEU A 56 -7.22 -4.58 -2.41
C LEU A 56 -7.46 -3.07 -2.21
N ALA A 57 -6.95 -2.51 -1.13
CA ALA A 57 -7.07 -1.10 -0.82
C ALA A 57 -6.43 -0.16 -1.86
N LEU A 58 -5.47 -0.63 -2.66
CA LEU A 58 -4.89 0.12 -3.75
C LEU A 58 -5.74 0.10 -5.03
N VAL A 59 -6.67 -0.85 -5.15
CA VAL A 59 -7.51 -1.03 -6.33
C VAL A 59 -8.79 -0.23 -6.16
N ALA A 60 -8.93 0.84 -6.91
CA ALA A 60 -10.12 1.68 -6.86
C ALA A 60 -11.36 0.94 -7.41
N ARG A 61 -11.18 0.11 -8.46
CA ARG A 61 -12.27 -0.63 -9.11
C ARG A 61 -11.76 -1.84 -9.88
N LEU A 62 -12.68 -2.80 -10.06
CA LEU A 62 -12.56 -3.92 -10.99
C LEU A 62 -13.48 -3.65 -12.17
N GLU A 63 -12.92 -3.58 -13.37
CA GLU A 63 -13.67 -3.27 -14.59
C GLU A 63 -13.46 -4.34 -15.66
N GLU A 64 -14.46 -4.53 -16.51
CA GLU A 64 -14.35 -5.29 -17.73
C GLU A 64 -14.45 -4.34 -18.92
N ILE A 65 -13.35 -4.12 -19.61
CA ILE A 65 -13.25 -3.19 -20.75
C ILE A 65 -13.53 -3.95 -22.05
N ASP A 66 -14.47 -3.47 -22.84
CA ASP A 66 -14.68 -4.02 -24.18
C ASP A 66 -13.46 -3.73 -25.06
N VAL A 67 -12.85 -4.76 -25.63
CA VAL A 67 -11.61 -4.67 -26.41
C VAL A 67 -11.78 -3.73 -27.60
N GLU A 68 -12.97 -3.63 -28.17
CA GLU A 68 -13.30 -2.74 -29.28
C GLU A 68 -13.18 -1.25 -28.91
N ASN A 69 -13.25 -0.90 -27.63
CA ASN A 69 -13.12 0.47 -27.15
C ASN A 69 -11.67 0.89 -26.83
N ILE A 70 -10.72 -0.05 -27.00
CA ILE A 70 -9.32 0.22 -26.74
C ILE A 70 -8.69 0.86 -27.96
N GLU A 71 -8.19 2.06 -27.77
CA GLU A 71 -7.51 2.85 -28.79
C GLU A 71 -6.00 2.87 -28.52
N TYR A 72 -5.24 3.25 -29.55
CA TYR A 72 -3.78 3.38 -29.44
C TYR A 72 -3.37 4.80 -29.74
N SER A 73 -2.63 5.42 -28.83
CA SER A 73 -1.98 6.72 -29.05
C SER A 73 -0.49 6.63 -28.75
N ASN A 74 0.34 6.99 -29.71
CA ASN A 74 1.81 6.89 -29.63
C ASN A 74 2.30 5.47 -29.25
N GLY A 75 1.60 4.43 -29.72
CA GLY A 75 1.91 3.03 -29.41
C GLY A 75 1.47 2.56 -28.03
N ARG A 76 0.82 3.40 -27.24
CA ARG A 76 0.28 3.05 -25.91
C ARG A 76 -1.22 2.78 -26.00
N PRO A 77 -1.72 1.67 -25.48
CA PRO A 77 -3.14 1.40 -25.40
C PRO A 77 -3.80 2.29 -24.36
N LEU A 78 -4.97 2.79 -24.66
CA LEU A 78 -5.77 3.64 -23.80
C LEU A 78 -7.27 3.41 -24.07
N VAL A 79 -8.10 3.79 -23.13
CA VAL A 79 -9.54 3.74 -23.26
C VAL A 79 -10.18 5.02 -22.71
N GLN A 80 -11.30 5.42 -23.30
CA GLN A 80 -12.11 6.49 -22.73
C GLN A 80 -12.86 5.96 -21.51
N TYR A 81 -12.46 6.42 -20.33
CA TYR A 81 -13.02 6.00 -19.06
C TYR A 81 -13.55 7.21 -18.27
N ARG A 82 -14.87 7.24 -18.00
CA ARG A 82 -15.54 8.31 -17.26
C ARG A 82 -15.25 9.72 -17.77
N GLY A 83 -15.15 9.86 -19.09
CA GLY A 83 -14.92 11.15 -19.74
C GLY A 83 -13.46 11.62 -19.78
N LYS A 84 -12.52 10.79 -19.33
CA LYS A 84 -11.08 10.99 -19.39
C LYS A 84 -10.40 9.83 -20.15
N LEU A 85 -9.19 10.05 -20.63
CA LEU A 85 -8.38 8.98 -21.19
C LEU A 85 -7.65 8.25 -20.06
N MET A 86 -7.82 6.94 -20.02
CA MET A 86 -7.16 6.04 -19.08
C MET A 86 -6.15 5.18 -19.83
N PRO A 87 -4.85 5.30 -19.58
CA PRO A 87 -3.84 4.40 -20.14
C PRO A 87 -4.01 2.99 -19.56
N LEU A 88 -3.76 2.00 -20.41
CA LEU A 88 -3.74 0.61 -20.05
C LEU A 88 -2.29 0.11 -19.98
N VAL A 89 -1.95 -0.58 -18.92
CA VAL A 89 -0.60 -1.10 -18.65
C VAL A 89 -0.65 -2.61 -18.54
N PHE A 90 0.41 -3.29 -18.93
CA PHE A 90 0.55 -4.73 -18.89
C PHE A 90 1.69 -5.13 -17.95
N ILE A 91 1.52 -6.23 -17.24
CA ILE A 91 2.55 -6.75 -16.32
C ILE A 91 3.75 -7.31 -17.10
N ASP A 92 3.50 -7.88 -18.27
CA ASP A 92 4.55 -8.38 -19.15
C ASP A 92 4.47 -7.67 -20.50
N GLY A 93 5.61 -7.19 -21.01
CA GLY A 93 5.69 -6.54 -22.32
C GLY A 93 5.36 -7.47 -23.50
N GLY A 94 5.27 -8.78 -23.29
CA GLY A 94 4.82 -9.78 -24.26
C GLY A 94 3.33 -10.13 -24.19
N TYR A 95 2.60 -9.53 -23.25
CA TYR A 95 1.18 -9.83 -23.06
C TYR A 95 0.35 -9.44 -24.29
N GLN A 96 -0.50 -10.36 -24.72
CA GLN A 96 -1.47 -10.12 -25.79
C GLN A 96 -2.88 -10.02 -25.21
N MET A 97 -3.52 -8.87 -25.43
CA MET A 97 -4.94 -8.70 -25.09
C MET A 97 -5.81 -9.74 -25.81
N LYS A 98 -6.96 -10.02 -25.23
CA LYS A 98 -7.99 -10.79 -25.92
C LYS A 98 -8.28 -10.15 -27.29
N ALA A 99 -8.49 -10.98 -28.30
CA ALA A 99 -8.80 -10.48 -29.64
C ALA A 99 -10.23 -9.91 -29.73
N GLU A 100 -11.14 -10.42 -28.88
CA GLU A 100 -12.55 -10.03 -28.87
C GLU A 100 -13.12 -10.14 -27.44
N GLY A 101 -14.20 -9.43 -27.18
CA GLY A 101 -14.95 -9.48 -25.93
C GLY A 101 -14.44 -8.53 -24.87
N ARG A 102 -14.43 -8.96 -23.60
CA ARG A 102 -14.09 -8.10 -22.46
C ARG A 102 -12.78 -8.49 -21.81
N GLN A 103 -12.02 -7.48 -21.47
CA GLN A 103 -10.73 -7.59 -20.84
C GLN A 103 -10.84 -7.16 -19.37
N PRO A 104 -10.62 -8.07 -18.40
CA PRO A 104 -10.56 -7.70 -17.00
C PRO A 104 -9.43 -6.71 -16.74
N THR A 105 -9.71 -5.70 -15.96
CA THR A 105 -8.77 -4.59 -15.71
C THR A 105 -8.90 -4.11 -14.27
N LEU A 106 -7.77 -4.03 -13.58
CA LEU A 106 -7.69 -3.41 -12.26
C LEU A 106 -7.49 -1.91 -12.44
N VAL A 107 -8.40 -1.11 -11.93
CA VAL A 107 -8.32 0.35 -12.04
C VAL A 107 -7.69 0.92 -10.78
N PHE A 108 -6.57 1.59 -10.96
CA PHE A 108 -5.92 2.39 -9.93
C PHE A 108 -6.24 3.85 -10.16
N GLN A 109 -6.50 4.58 -9.09
CA GLN A 109 -6.85 5.99 -9.17
C GLN A 109 -6.04 6.79 -8.16
N ASP A 110 -5.57 7.95 -8.61
CA ASP A 110 -4.94 8.97 -7.79
C ASP A 110 -5.48 10.34 -8.21
N ARG A 111 -6.17 11.02 -7.28
CA ARG A 111 -6.79 12.32 -7.53
C ARG A 111 -7.60 12.32 -8.85
N GLU A 112 -7.02 12.96 -9.88
CA GLU A 112 -7.66 13.07 -11.19
C GLU A 112 -7.17 12.06 -12.24
N ARG A 113 -6.14 11.28 -11.92
CA ARG A 113 -5.53 10.32 -12.85
C ARG A 113 -6.04 8.92 -12.57
N THR A 114 -6.25 8.15 -13.62
CA THR A 114 -6.65 6.75 -13.56
C THR A 114 -5.79 5.93 -14.50
N MET A 115 -5.37 4.75 -14.05
CA MET A 115 -4.62 3.76 -14.81
C MET A 115 -5.33 2.42 -14.74
N GLY A 116 -5.40 1.70 -15.85
CA GLY A 116 -5.89 0.33 -15.91
C GLY A 116 -4.76 -0.67 -16.05
N LEU A 117 -4.59 -1.55 -15.07
CA LEU A 117 -3.71 -2.71 -15.18
C LEU A 117 -4.49 -3.87 -15.78
N VAL A 118 -4.08 -4.30 -16.96
CA VAL A 118 -4.76 -5.36 -17.71
C VAL A 118 -4.37 -6.72 -17.14
N VAL A 119 -5.39 -7.54 -16.84
CA VAL A 119 -5.21 -8.88 -16.26
C VAL A 119 -5.98 -9.92 -17.04
N ASP A 120 -5.58 -11.20 -16.94
CA ASP A 120 -6.28 -12.31 -17.62
C ASP A 120 -7.55 -12.70 -16.88
N GLU A 121 -7.44 -12.80 -15.56
CA GLU A 121 -8.47 -13.34 -14.69
C GLU A 121 -8.30 -12.81 -13.27
N ILE A 122 -9.39 -12.41 -12.64
CA ILE A 122 -9.46 -12.17 -11.20
C ILE A 122 -9.79 -13.51 -10.55
N VAL A 123 -8.93 -13.97 -9.64
CA VAL A 123 -9.06 -15.29 -9.02
C VAL A 123 -9.87 -15.21 -7.74
N ASP A 124 -9.47 -14.35 -6.78
CA ASP A 124 -10.12 -14.24 -5.48
C ASP A 124 -9.73 -12.96 -4.74
N ILE A 125 -10.39 -12.71 -3.61
CA ILE A 125 -9.99 -11.74 -2.59
C ILE A 125 -9.74 -12.52 -1.31
N VAL A 126 -8.54 -12.43 -0.77
CA VAL A 126 -8.07 -13.21 0.37
C VAL A 126 -7.57 -12.28 1.47
N ASP A 127 -8.03 -12.48 2.70
CA ASP A 127 -7.48 -11.83 3.87
C ASP A 127 -6.39 -12.72 4.47
N ASP A 128 -5.15 -12.27 4.43
CA ASP A 128 -4.01 -13.03 4.93
C ASP A 128 -2.98 -12.11 5.60
N VAL A 129 -2.11 -12.70 6.41
CA VAL A 129 -0.96 -11.99 6.97
C VAL A 129 0.10 -11.87 5.89
N LEU A 130 0.33 -10.64 5.42
CA LEU A 130 1.29 -10.42 4.34
C LEU A 130 2.73 -10.54 4.87
N ASN A 131 3.37 -11.66 4.54
CA ASN A 131 4.77 -11.89 4.82
C ASN A 131 5.52 -12.15 3.51
N VAL A 132 6.37 -11.19 3.10
CA VAL A 132 7.20 -11.34 1.91
C VAL A 132 8.36 -12.29 2.25
N GLU A 133 8.31 -13.50 1.71
CA GLU A 133 9.34 -14.53 1.97
C GLU A 133 10.55 -14.37 1.07
N LEU A 134 10.35 -13.93 -0.15
CA LEU A 134 11.39 -13.70 -1.15
C LEU A 134 11.24 -12.30 -1.75
N THR A 135 12.26 -11.48 -1.65
CA THR A 135 12.34 -10.20 -2.36
C THR A 135 12.65 -10.43 -3.84
N SER A 136 12.15 -9.57 -4.71
CA SER A 136 12.42 -9.65 -6.15
C SER A 136 13.24 -8.46 -6.61
N ASP A 137 14.25 -8.70 -7.45
CA ASP A 137 14.95 -7.64 -8.20
C ASP A 137 14.30 -7.38 -9.58
N GLN A 138 13.19 -8.07 -9.88
CA GLN A 138 12.47 -7.91 -11.14
C GLN A 138 11.59 -6.66 -11.09
N ASP A 139 11.68 -5.84 -12.12
CA ASP A 139 10.85 -4.65 -12.28
C ASP A 139 9.36 -4.97 -12.18
N GLY A 140 8.63 -4.19 -11.39
CA GLY A 140 7.20 -4.36 -11.17
C GLY A 140 6.78 -5.44 -10.19
N LEU A 141 7.75 -6.12 -9.54
CA LEU A 141 7.48 -7.06 -8.45
C LEU A 141 8.14 -6.60 -7.15
N VAL A 142 7.39 -6.66 -6.06
CA VAL A 142 7.93 -6.46 -4.70
C VAL A 142 8.65 -7.71 -4.21
N GLY A 143 8.10 -8.87 -4.54
CA GLY A 143 8.58 -10.17 -4.09
C GLY A 143 7.51 -11.23 -4.16
N SER A 144 7.71 -12.35 -3.46
CA SER A 144 6.75 -13.45 -3.39
C SER A 144 6.38 -13.74 -1.94
N ALA A 145 5.12 -14.04 -1.72
CA ALA A 145 4.55 -14.41 -0.42
C ALA A 145 3.71 -15.69 -0.54
N VAL A 146 3.42 -16.31 0.59
CA VAL A 146 2.41 -17.38 0.64
C VAL A 146 1.06 -16.74 0.97
N ILE A 147 0.12 -16.79 0.03
CA ILE A 147 -1.25 -16.28 0.18
C ILE A 147 -2.21 -17.47 -0.07
N ASP A 148 -3.09 -17.72 0.88
CA ASP A 148 -3.99 -18.89 0.86
C ASP A 148 -3.25 -20.21 0.58
N GLY A 149 -2.06 -20.37 1.19
CA GLY A 149 -1.22 -21.56 1.04
C GLY A 149 -0.56 -21.73 -0.34
N LYS A 150 -0.53 -20.69 -1.17
CA LYS A 150 0.08 -20.71 -2.52
C LYS A 150 1.15 -19.64 -2.65
N ALA A 151 2.25 -20.01 -3.29
CA ALA A 151 3.26 -19.02 -3.68
C ALA A 151 2.63 -18.01 -4.66
N THR A 152 2.69 -16.74 -4.32
CA THR A 152 2.02 -15.66 -5.03
C THR A 152 2.96 -14.48 -5.17
N ASP A 153 3.10 -13.95 -6.38
CA ASP A 153 3.94 -12.80 -6.64
C ASP A 153 3.20 -11.50 -6.31
N LEU A 154 3.84 -10.66 -5.53
CA LEU A 154 3.31 -9.35 -5.15
C LEU A 154 3.76 -8.31 -6.16
N ILE A 155 2.80 -7.64 -6.80
CA ILE A 155 3.11 -6.58 -7.75
C ILE A 155 3.42 -5.26 -7.07
N ASP A 156 4.36 -4.51 -7.63
CA ASP A 156 4.63 -3.13 -7.27
C ASP A 156 3.68 -2.20 -8.05
N ALA A 157 2.57 -1.82 -7.42
CA ALA A 157 1.60 -0.90 -8.01
C ALA A 157 2.23 0.46 -8.36
N GLY A 158 3.22 0.92 -7.56
CA GLY A 158 3.95 2.17 -7.80
C GLY A 158 4.68 2.15 -9.15
N TYR A 159 5.39 1.06 -9.43
CA TYR A 159 6.07 0.87 -10.72
C TYR A 159 5.12 1.01 -11.92
N TYR A 160 3.95 0.36 -11.87
CA TYR A 160 2.99 0.41 -12.98
C TYR A 160 2.32 1.79 -13.11
N LEU A 161 2.15 2.51 -12.00
CA LEU A 161 1.66 3.88 -12.02
C LEU A 161 2.66 4.82 -12.73
N GLU A 162 3.96 4.68 -12.47
CA GLU A 162 5.02 5.43 -13.18
C GLU A 162 5.12 5.04 -14.66
N LEU A 163 4.92 3.76 -14.96
CA LEU A 163 4.91 3.30 -16.36
C LEU A 163 3.74 3.89 -17.15
N ALA A 164 2.58 4.08 -16.52
CA ALA A 164 1.41 4.72 -17.12
C ALA A 164 1.65 6.21 -17.37
N PHE A 165 2.26 6.89 -16.40
CA PHE A 165 2.52 8.31 -16.42
C PHE A 165 3.90 8.58 -15.83
N SER A 166 4.85 8.99 -16.66
CA SER A 166 6.21 9.33 -16.20
C SER A 166 6.25 10.46 -15.15
N ASP A 167 5.17 11.22 -15.06
CA ASP A 167 4.96 12.29 -14.09
C ASP A 167 3.83 11.98 -13.09
N TRP A 168 3.45 10.70 -12.92
CA TRP A 168 2.35 10.31 -12.03
C TRP A 168 2.53 10.88 -10.62
N PHE A 169 3.72 10.74 -10.10
CA PHE A 169 4.10 11.28 -8.82
C PHE A 169 4.79 12.65 -8.93
N GLY A 170 4.99 13.17 -10.15
CA GLY A 170 5.72 14.42 -10.40
C GLY A 170 5.02 15.63 -9.82
N HIS A 171 5.58 16.19 -8.77
CA HIS A 171 5.40 17.60 -8.46
C HIS A 171 6.58 18.37 -9.07
N GLU A 172 6.31 19.57 -9.60
CA GLU A 172 7.31 20.50 -10.12
C GLU A 172 8.49 20.58 -9.15
N ASP A 173 9.67 20.38 -9.69
CA ASP A 173 10.94 20.56 -9.00
C ASP A 173 11.06 22.06 -8.59
N THR A 174 10.37 22.40 -7.51
CA THR A 174 10.60 23.68 -6.84
C THR A 174 11.95 23.54 -6.18
N GLY A 175 12.98 24.11 -6.81
CA GLY A 175 14.41 24.04 -6.49
C GLY A 175 14.83 24.36 -5.03
N GLY A 176 14.14 23.76 -4.08
CA GLY A 176 14.43 23.75 -2.65
C GLY A 176 15.08 22.45 -2.20
N GLU A 177 15.82 22.50 -1.13
CA GLU A 177 16.38 21.31 -0.49
C GLU A 177 15.27 20.36 -0.09
N LYS A 178 15.28 19.12 -0.64
CA LYS A 178 14.24 18.11 -0.39
C LYS A 178 14.20 17.77 1.10
N LYS A 179 13.02 17.86 1.68
CA LYS A 179 12.79 17.48 3.09
C LYS A 179 13.10 16.01 3.31
N ARG A 180 13.82 15.71 4.40
CA ARG A 180 14.26 14.37 4.75
C ARG A 180 13.22 13.67 5.61
N VAL A 181 12.73 12.52 5.15
CA VAL A 181 11.74 11.70 5.86
C VAL A 181 12.35 10.35 6.21
N LEU A 182 12.26 9.97 7.48
CA LEU A 182 12.59 8.63 7.95
C LEU A 182 11.32 7.78 7.91
N LEU A 183 11.35 6.66 7.19
CA LEU A 183 10.27 5.66 7.14
C LEU A 183 10.69 4.44 7.94
N ILE A 184 9.89 4.06 8.93
CA ILE A 184 10.12 2.90 9.79
C ILE A 184 8.93 1.95 9.62
N ASP A 185 9.18 0.76 9.09
CA ASP A 185 8.14 -0.27 8.90
C ASP A 185 8.84 -1.62 8.78
N ASP A 186 8.39 -2.66 9.49
CA ASP A 186 9.04 -3.97 9.48
C ASP A 186 8.76 -4.75 8.18
N SER A 187 7.67 -4.42 7.49
CA SER A 187 7.30 -5.04 6.24
C SER A 187 8.14 -4.51 5.06
N PRO A 188 8.93 -5.35 4.39
CA PRO A 188 9.62 -4.98 3.16
C PRO A 188 8.64 -4.46 2.08
N PHE A 189 7.42 -5.02 2.06
CA PHE A 189 6.37 -4.61 1.14
C PHE A 189 6.03 -3.13 1.30
N PHE A 190 5.71 -2.68 2.52
CA PHE A 190 5.34 -1.28 2.77
C PHE A 190 6.53 -0.35 2.55
N ARG A 191 7.75 -0.74 2.95
CA ARG A 191 8.94 0.06 2.66
C ARG A 191 9.14 0.26 1.15
N ASN A 192 9.01 -0.80 0.36
CA ASN A 192 9.16 -0.75 -1.10
C ASN A 192 8.00 0.00 -1.77
N LEU A 193 6.79 -0.05 -1.22
CA LEU A 193 5.64 0.68 -1.71
C LEU A 193 5.74 2.18 -1.41
N LEU A 194 6.04 2.55 -0.16
CA LEU A 194 5.97 3.94 0.30
C LEU A 194 7.21 4.76 -0.07
N THR A 195 8.40 4.15 -0.12
CA THR A 195 9.64 4.88 -0.45
C THR A 195 9.58 5.57 -1.81
N PRO A 196 9.22 4.93 -2.93
CA PRO A 196 9.08 5.61 -4.22
C PRO A 196 7.97 6.67 -4.18
N ILE A 197 6.82 6.38 -3.59
CA ILE A 197 5.70 7.33 -3.49
C ILE A 197 6.15 8.63 -2.80
N LEU A 198 6.79 8.52 -1.65
CA LEU A 198 7.29 9.68 -0.91
C LEU A 198 8.43 10.39 -1.65
N SER A 199 9.34 9.63 -2.27
CA SER A 199 10.49 10.19 -3.02
C SER A 199 10.03 11.06 -4.18
N VAL A 200 9.01 10.63 -4.89
CA VAL A 200 8.45 11.36 -6.03
C VAL A 200 7.56 12.52 -5.58
N SER A 201 6.97 12.42 -4.39
CA SER A 201 6.26 13.55 -3.77
C SER A 201 7.20 14.66 -3.28
N GLY A 202 8.50 14.56 -3.58
CA GLY A 202 9.49 15.60 -3.30
C GLY A 202 10.29 15.40 -2.00
N PHE A 203 10.14 14.26 -1.33
CA PHE A 203 10.90 13.96 -0.10
C PHE A 203 12.19 13.17 -0.40
N ARG A 204 13.16 13.30 0.47
CA ARG A 204 14.32 12.42 0.52
C ARG A 204 14.08 11.37 1.60
N VAL A 205 13.76 10.15 1.19
CA VAL A 205 13.37 9.08 2.11
C VAL A 205 14.56 8.20 2.49
N ILE A 206 14.68 7.92 3.78
CA ILE A 206 15.53 6.86 4.32
C ILE A 206 14.58 5.87 5.00
N ALA A 207 14.59 4.61 4.54
CA ALA A 207 13.71 3.57 5.06
C ALA A 207 14.52 2.56 5.90
N VAL A 208 13.98 2.20 7.07
CA VAL A 208 14.55 1.23 8.00
C VAL A 208 13.48 0.24 8.45
N GLU A 209 13.88 -0.95 8.88
CA GLU A 209 12.95 -2.03 9.19
C GLU A 209 12.44 -2.05 10.63
N ASN A 210 13.06 -1.32 11.55
CA ASN A 210 12.69 -1.32 12.95
C ASN A 210 13.19 -0.08 13.69
N ALA A 211 12.68 0.10 14.91
CA ALA A 211 13.03 1.21 15.76
C ALA A 211 14.52 1.22 16.14
N ASP A 212 15.16 0.07 16.30
CA ASP A 212 16.58 0.00 16.68
C ASP A 212 17.47 0.58 15.58
N GLN A 213 17.19 0.29 14.31
CA GLN A 213 17.90 0.89 13.17
C GLN A 213 17.66 2.40 13.09
N ALA A 214 16.45 2.87 13.42
CA ALA A 214 16.17 4.31 13.50
C ALA A 214 17.00 4.98 14.59
N LEU A 215 17.08 4.39 15.77
CA LEU A 215 17.90 4.89 16.88
C LEU A 215 19.40 4.82 16.57
N GLU A 216 19.84 3.87 15.76
CA GLU A 216 21.22 3.82 15.27
C GLU A 216 21.52 5.01 14.35
N LEU A 217 20.62 5.37 13.43
CA LEU A 217 20.75 6.59 12.61
C LEU A 217 20.84 7.84 13.47
N LYS A 218 20.00 7.93 14.50
CA LYS A 218 20.05 9.01 15.47
C LYS A 218 21.41 9.10 16.16
N SER A 219 21.93 7.96 16.64
CA SER A 219 23.24 7.91 17.32
C SER A 219 24.41 8.36 16.42
N ARG A 220 24.22 8.31 15.09
CA ARG A 220 25.16 8.81 14.09
C ARG A 220 24.98 10.32 13.78
N GLY A 221 24.03 10.99 14.44
CA GLY A 221 23.73 12.39 14.22
C GLY A 221 22.92 12.69 12.96
N GLU A 222 22.22 11.69 12.42
CA GLU A 222 21.33 11.90 11.28
C GLU A 222 20.09 12.68 11.72
N MET A 223 19.70 13.69 10.94
CA MET A 223 18.53 14.52 11.21
C MET A 223 17.48 14.34 10.13
N PHE A 224 16.22 14.39 10.53
CA PHE A 224 15.06 14.28 9.65
C PHE A 224 14.07 15.41 9.90
N ASP A 225 13.36 15.80 8.85
CA ASP A 225 12.30 16.81 8.96
C ASP A 225 10.99 16.20 9.45
N ALA A 226 10.77 14.90 9.18
CA ALA A 226 9.63 14.13 9.70
C ALA A 226 10.00 12.65 9.80
N ILE A 227 9.29 11.95 10.67
CA ILE A 227 9.37 10.49 10.83
C ILE A 227 7.99 9.90 10.51
N VAL A 228 7.96 8.84 9.71
CA VAL A 228 6.76 8.02 9.44
C VAL A 228 7.04 6.65 10.02
N SER A 229 6.26 6.24 11.00
CA SER A 229 6.50 4.99 11.73
C SER A 229 5.28 4.08 11.69
N ASP A 230 5.50 2.84 11.34
CA ASP A 230 4.56 1.79 11.67
C ASP A 230 4.35 1.70 13.18
N ILE A 231 3.13 1.37 13.58
CA ILE A 231 2.79 1.14 14.99
C ILE A 231 3.16 -0.27 15.41
N GLU A 232 2.87 -1.26 14.57
CA GLU A 232 3.02 -2.67 14.90
C GLU A 232 4.32 -3.24 14.34
N MET A 233 5.38 -3.16 15.12
CA MET A 233 6.69 -3.70 14.74
C MET A 233 7.18 -4.69 15.80
N PRO A 234 7.92 -5.74 15.39
CA PRO A 234 8.60 -6.63 16.33
C PRO A 234 9.64 -5.90 17.18
N GLY A 235 9.69 -6.23 18.45
CA GLY A 235 10.59 -5.59 19.42
C GLY A 235 9.99 -4.29 19.95
N MET A 236 10.64 -3.14 19.68
CA MET A 236 10.11 -1.83 20.04
C MET A 236 9.04 -1.42 19.05
N ASN A 237 7.78 -1.32 19.49
CA ASN A 237 6.67 -0.87 18.66
C ASN A 237 6.69 0.66 18.45
N GLY A 238 5.84 1.16 17.51
CA GLY A 238 5.81 2.58 17.15
C GLY A 238 5.42 3.49 18.32
N PHE A 239 4.56 3.05 19.24
CA PHE A 239 4.20 3.82 20.44
C PHE A 239 5.41 3.99 21.38
N GLU A 240 6.10 2.88 21.68
CA GLU A 240 7.30 2.89 22.53
C GLU A 240 8.43 3.72 21.91
N PHE A 241 8.58 3.65 20.58
CA PHE A 241 9.51 4.46 19.82
C PHE A 241 9.18 5.96 19.97
N ALA A 242 7.94 6.37 19.72
CA ALA A 242 7.51 7.76 19.86
C ALA A 242 7.70 8.27 21.29
N GLU A 243 7.32 7.47 22.30
CA GLU A 243 7.51 7.80 23.71
C GLU A 243 9.01 8.01 24.05
N SER A 244 9.89 7.19 23.48
CA SER A 244 11.34 7.30 23.68
C SER A 244 11.93 8.62 23.16
N LEU A 245 11.25 9.27 22.22
CA LEU A 245 11.69 10.53 21.62
C LEU A 245 11.08 11.79 22.25
N GLN A 246 10.03 11.69 23.06
CA GLN A 246 9.31 12.86 23.62
C GLN A 246 10.18 13.89 24.34
N ASN A 247 11.29 13.49 24.95
CA ASN A 247 12.20 14.37 25.66
C ASN A 247 13.61 14.35 25.05
N ASP A 248 13.71 13.89 23.82
CA ASP A 248 14.99 13.81 23.14
C ASP A 248 15.45 15.19 22.66
N ALA A 249 16.74 15.50 22.83
CA ALA A 249 17.29 16.81 22.51
C ALA A 249 17.39 17.06 20.99
N GLU A 250 17.45 16.00 20.17
CA GLU A 250 17.69 16.07 18.73
C GLU A 250 16.43 15.79 17.91
N TRP A 251 15.68 14.74 18.27
CA TRP A 251 14.49 14.30 17.54
C TRP A 251 13.16 14.60 18.25
N GLY A 252 13.18 15.13 19.47
CA GLY A 252 11.96 15.37 20.25
C GLY A 252 10.98 16.37 19.62
N GLU A 253 11.49 17.28 18.79
CA GLU A 253 10.68 18.25 18.03
C GLU A 253 10.34 17.76 16.60
N THR A 254 10.92 16.62 16.15
CA THR A 254 10.65 16.06 14.83
C THR A 254 9.25 15.45 14.81
N PRO A 255 8.36 15.90 13.94
CA PRO A 255 7.01 15.36 13.88
C PRO A 255 7.02 13.87 13.47
N ILE A 256 6.23 13.08 14.20
CA ILE A 256 6.09 11.64 13.95
C ILE A 256 4.68 11.37 13.49
N ILE A 257 4.53 10.75 12.30
CA ILE A 257 3.26 10.32 11.73
C ILE A 257 3.16 8.81 11.89
N ALA A 258 2.08 8.36 12.52
CA ALA A 258 1.81 6.94 12.68
C ALA A 258 1.20 6.35 11.41
N LEU A 259 1.71 5.18 10.98
CA LEU A 259 1.05 4.32 10.00
C LEU A 259 0.33 3.19 10.73
N SER A 260 -0.93 2.98 10.40
CA SER A 260 -1.72 1.89 10.98
C SER A 260 -2.62 1.24 9.94
N SER A 261 -2.80 -0.07 10.01
CA SER A 261 -3.81 -0.76 9.21
C SER A 261 -5.20 -0.62 9.84
N HIS A 262 -5.27 -0.30 11.11
CA HIS A 262 -6.54 -0.02 11.83
C HIS A 262 -6.49 1.40 12.42
N THR A 263 -7.55 2.16 12.18
CA THR A 263 -7.71 3.50 12.75
C THR A 263 -8.89 3.50 13.73
N SER A 264 -8.67 3.04 14.98
CA SER A 264 -9.66 3.17 16.04
C SER A 264 -9.54 4.52 16.76
N GLU A 265 -10.63 5.05 17.33
CA GLU A 265 -10.57 6.26 18.16
C GLU A 265 -9.62 6.10 19.35
N GLU A 266 -9.52 4.89 19.91
CA GLU A 266 -8.62 4.59 21.04
C GLU A 266 -7.15 4.70 20.64
N ASP A 267 -6.79 4.24 19.44
CA ASP A 267 -5.43 4.35 18.90
C ASP A 267 -5.04 5.80 18.64
N PHE A 268 -5.96 6.60 18.14
CA PHE A 268 -5.75 8.04 17.96
C PHE A 268 -5.47 8.76 19.29
N GLU A 269 -6.28 8.48 20.32
CA GLU A 269 -6.07 9.10 21.63
C GLU A 269 -4.76 8.65 22.28
N ARG A 270 -4.44 7.36 22.22
CA ARG A 270 -3.18 6.83 22.70
C ARG A 270 -1.98 7.46 21.99
N GLY A 271 -2.05 7.57 20.68
CA GLY A 271 -0.97 8.14 19.90
C GLY A 271 -0.67 9.60 20.22
N ARG A 272 -1.70 10.41 20.42
CA ARG A 272 -1.51 11.80 20.87
C ARG A 272 -0.79 11.89 22.22
N GLN A 273 -1.06 10.97 23.13
CA GLN A 273 -0.42 10.94 24.46
C GLN A 273 1.07 10.61 24.37
N VAL A 274 1.48 9.76 23.41
CA VAL A 274 2.87 9.34 23.24
C VAL A 274 3.65 10.21 22.24
N GLY A 275 3.02 11.24 21.63
CA GLY A 275 3.73 12.24 20.84
C GLY A 275 3.61 12.09 19.32
N PHE A 276 2.71 11.24 18.81
CA PHE A 276 2.42 11.27 17.38
C PHE A 276 1.73 12.58 16.99
N SER A 277 2.19 13.17 15.92
CA SER A 277 1.62 14.39 15.35
C SER A 277 0.34 14.12 14.55
N ASP A 278 0.27 12.97 13.89
CA ASP A 278 -0.90 12.54 13.11
C ASP A 278 -0.91 11.02 12.87
N TYR A 279 -2.03 10.52 12.36
CA TYR A 279 -2.29 9.11 12.04
C TYR A 279 -2.77 8.94 10.62
N VAL A 280 -2.20 7.99 9.89
CA VAL A 280 -2.56 7.69 8.51
C VAL A 280 -2.70 6.19 8.32
N ALA A 281 -3.74 5.76 7.59
CA ALA A 281 -3.88 4.37 7.19
C ALA A 281 -2.75 3.96 6.23
N LYS A 282 -2.16 2.77 6.40
CA LYS A 282 -1.01 2.27 5.61
C LYS A 282 -1.22 2.33 4.09
N PHE A 283 -2.47 2.20 3.63
CA PHE A 283 -2.80 2.23 2.20
C PHE A 283 -3.33 3.58 1.70
N ASP A 284 -3.51 4.56 2.60
CA ASP A 284 -3.96 5.90 2.22
C ASP A 284 -2.74 6.80 1.93
N ARG A 285 -2.13 6.58 0.76
CA ARG A 285 -0.97 7.33 0.31
C ARG A 285 -1.24 8.82 0.15
N ASP A 286 -2.48 9.19 -0.28
CA ASP A 286 -2.84 10.59 -0.50
C ASP A 286 -2.97 11.33 0.82
N ALA A 287 -3.55 10.67 1.83
CA ALA A 287 -3.55 11.17 3.18
C ALA A 287 -2.11 11.29 3.72
N LEU A 288 -1.24 10.28 3.52
CA LEU A 288 0.13 10.32 4.00
C LEU A 288 0.93 11.49 3.41
N VAL A 289 0.89 11.65 2.08
CA VAL A 289 1.59 12.75 1.40
C VAL A 289 1.01 14.11 1.84
N SER A 290 -0.32 14.22 1.92
CA SER A 290 -0.98 15.46 2.34
C SER A 290 -0.65 15.82 3.78
N THR A 291 -0.66 14.85 4.69
CA THR A 291 -0.29 15.03 6.09
C THR A 291 1.18 15.47 6.22
N LEU A 292 2.11 14.82 5.52
CA LEU A 292 3.52 15.23 5.51
C LEU A 292 3.70 16.66 5.01
N ILE A 293 3.04 17.05 3.91
CA ILE A 293 3.12 18.41 3.38
C ILE A 293 2.57 19.41 4.39
N GLN A 294 1.43 19.13 5.03
CA GLN A 294 0.81 20.02 6.02
C GLN A 294 1.70 20.16 7.26
N THR A 295 2.18 19.04 7.79
CA THR A 295 3.03 19.00 8.97
C THR A 295 4.33 19.78 8.74
N LEU A 296 4.99 19.59 7.61
CA LEU A 296 6.25 20.24 7.25
C LEU A 296 6.09 21.70 6.79
N SER A 297 4.88 22.13 6.47
CA SER A 297 4.59 23.53 6.14
C SER A 297 4.20 24.36 7.38
N ALA A 298 3.88 23.71 8.49
CA ALA A 298 3.50 24.36 9.75
C ALA A 298 4.71 24.64 10.66
N VAL A 299 5.90 24.13 10.32
CA VAL A 299 7.19 24.35 10.96
C VAL A 299 7.99 25.37 10.13
#